data_3a060b39e829c33354d9fe192665e999
#
_entry.id   3a060b39e829c33354d9fe192665e999
#
_cell.length_a   1.000
_cell.length_b   1.000
_cell.length_c   1.000
_cell.angle_alpha   90.00
_cell.angle_beta   90.00
_cell.angle_gamma   90.00
#
_symmetry.space_group_name_H-M   'P 1'
#
loop_
_entity.id
_entity.type
_entity.pdbx_description
1 polymer ?
#
loop_
_entity_poly.entity_id
_entity_poly.type
_entity_poly.pdbx_seq_one_letter_code
_entity_poly.pdbx_strand_id
1 'polypeptide(L)'
;VVRPIEEACKCTIPHLSHEQIQAMPLLRAHAEERRRMRALLSTPPWSARDIECLQTSVQNESLRQNTLYGTPEAKDWSRISVQVPYHTPRDCRTRWTMIQRPGINHARWSTAEKNQLLTYVDSVSVPSWEEAAAKLGTGRTGYQALEMYQRSAKRQVEWTPELDKALLQAARAVGPDWKT
;
A
#
# COMPACT_ATOMS: atom_id res chain seq x y z
N VAL A 1 21.69 0.44 -38.14
CA VAL A 1 22.81 0.76 -37.22
C VAL A 1 22.18 1.29 -35.94
N VAL A 2 22.07 0.44 -34.93
CA VAL A 2 21.54 0.82 -33.62
C VAL A 2 22.64 1.60 -32.92
N ARG A 3 22.41 2.88 -32.65
CA ARG A 3 23.35 3.69 -31.86
C ARG A 3 23.34 3.16 -30.42
N PRO A 4 24.49 3.08 -29.73
CA PRO A 4 24.54 2.68 -28.34
C PRO A 4 23.73 3.64 -27.47
N ILE A 5 23.02 3.11 -26.51
CA ILE A 5 22.08 3.81 -25.61
C ILE A 5 22.79 4.89 -24.78
N GLU A 6 24.11 4.81 -24.63
CA GLU A 6 24.94 5.74 -23.85
C GLU A 6 25.02 7.18 -24.45
N GLU A 7 24.84 7.33 -25.77
CA GLU A 7 24.89 8.68 -26.39
C GLU A 7 23.58 9.47 -26.32
N ALA A 8 22.46 8.84 -25.94
CA ALA A 8 21.15 9.46 -25.96
C ALA A 8 20.73 10.12 -24.64
N CYS A 9 21.45 9.89 -23.56
CA CYS A 9 21.06 10.37 -22.23
C CYS A 9 21.94 11.52 -21.74
N LYS A 10 21.77 12.71 -22.30
CA LYS A 10 22.13 13.95 -21.62
C LYS A 10 20.98 14.39 -20.72
N CYS A 11 20.61 13.54 -19.75
CA CYS A 11 19.65 13.92 -18.74
C CYS A 11 20.33 14.80 -17.71
N THR A 12 19.95 16.06 -17.65
CA THR A 12 20.33 17.02 -16.61
C THR A 12 19.64 16.80 -15.27
N ILE A 13 18.93 15.68 -15.09
CA ILE A 13 18.40 15.29 -13.79
C ILE A 13 19.54 14.64 -13.02
N PRO A 14 20.00 15.23 -11.90
CA PRO A 14 21.08 14.63 -11.11
C PRO A 14 20.65 13.23 -10.68
N HIS A 15 21.40 12.21 -11.09
CA HIS A 15 21.25 10.88 -10.57
C HIS A 15 21.64 10.91 -9.09
N LEU A 16 20.63 10.93 -8.23
CA LEU A 16 20.86 10.78 -6.80
C LEU A 16 21.41 9.38 -6.54
N SER A 17 22.59 9.29 -5.93
CA SER A 17 23.15 8.02 -5.50
C SER A 17 22.25 7.39 -4.43
N HIS A 18 22.37 6.06 -4.26
CA HIS A 18 21.63 5.36 -3.20
C HIS A 18 21.89 5.98 -1.81
N GLU A 19 23.10 6.42 -1.54
CA GLU A 19 23.46 7.10 -0.30
C GLU A 19 22.78 8.46 -0.14
N GLN A 20 22.69 9.23 -1.23
CA GLN A 20 21.98 10.52 -1.22
C GLN A 20 20.49 10.33 -0.99
N ILE A 21 19.87 9.29 -1.57
CA ILE A 21 18.47 8.94 -1.32
C ILE A 21 18.27 8.52 0.14
N GLN A 22 19.20 7.77 0.71
CA GLN A 22 19.18 7.34 2.11
C GLN A 22 19.36 8.52 3.08
N ALA A 23 20.11 9.56 2.69
CA ALA A 23 20.33 10.75 3.48
C ALA A 23 19.14 11.72 3.49
N MET A 24 18.17 11.56 2.59
CA MET A 24 16.97 12.40 2.51
C MET A 24 15.80 11.77 3.27
N PRO A 25 15.39 12.30 4.46
CA PRO A 25 14.36 11.68 5.29
C PRO A 25 13.03 11.48 4.57
N LEU A 26 12.61 12.46 3.75
CA LEU A 26 11.36 12.39 2.97
C LEU A 26 11.39 11.28 1.91
N LEU A 27 12.48 11.18 1.14
CA LEU A 27 12.61 10.14 0.10
C LEU A 27 12.70 8.76 0.73
N ARG A 28 13.37 8.63 1.87
CA ARG A 28 13.44 7.39 2.65
C ARG A 28 12.05 6.97 3.14
N ALA A 29 11.31 7.88 3.75
CA ALA A 29 9.94 7.61 4.22
C ALA A 29 9.02 7.18 3.08
N HIS A 30 9.07 7.85 1.92
CA HIS A 30 8.31 7.44 0.73
C HIS A 30 8.77 6.08 0.17
N ALA A 31 10.06 5.76 0.24
CA ALA A 31 10.58 4.46 -0.19
C ALA A 31 10.13 3.34 0.76
N GLU A 32 10.13 3.58 2.07
CA GLU A 32 9.65 2.63 3.08
C GLU A 32 8.15 2.38 2.92
N GLU A 33 7.36 3.42 2.70
CA GLU A 33 5.92 3.28 2.45
C GLU A 33 5.63 2.51 1.16
N ARG A 34 6.37 2.76 0.08
CA ARG A 34 6.26 1.97 -1.15
C ARG A 34 6.65 0.50 -0.95
N ARG A 35 7.68 0.21 -0.14
CA ARG A 35 8.05 -1.18 0.22
C ARG A 35 6.94 -1.87 0.99
N ARG A 36 6.36 -1.16 1.96
CA ARG A 36 5.21 -1.63 2.73
C ARG A 36 4.03 -1.97 1.83
N MET A 37 3.71 -1.09 0.90
CA MET A 37 2.67 -1.31 -0.10
C MET A 37 2.94 -2.50 -1.02
N ARG A 38 4.16 -2.62 -1.53
CA ARG A 38 4.54 -3.78 -2.37
C ARG A 38 4.40 -5.09 -1.61
N ALA A 39 4.77 -5.12 -0.34
CA ALA A 39 4.58 -6.31 0.49
C ALA A 39 3.10 -6.70 0.63
N LEU A 40 2.18 -5.72 0.68
CA LEU A 40 0.74 -5.96 0.68
C LEU A 40 0.22 -6.45 -0.68
N LEU A 41 0.81 -5.97 -1.78
CA LEU A 41 0.39 -6.30 -3.15
C LEU A 41 1.05 -7.58 -3.70
N SER A 42 2.17 -8.02 -3.11
CA SER A 42 2.90 -9.23 -3.55
C SER A 42 2.34 -10.53 -2.98
N THR A 43 1.34 -10.46 -2.11
CA THR A 43 0.67 -11.65 -1.60
C THR A 43 -0.16 -12.32 -2.69
N PRO A 44 -0.29 -13.64 -2.71
CA PRO A 44 -1.19 -14.35 -3.63
C PRO A 44 -2.60 -13.76 -3.57
N PRO A 45 -3.34 -13.73 -4.70
CA PRO A 45 -4.71 -13.23 -4.70
C PRO A 45 -5.59 -14.07 -3.77
N TRP A 46 -6.34 -13.41 -2.89
CA TRP A 46 -7.24 -14.04 -1.95
C TRP A 46 -8.54 -14.48 -2.65
N SER A 47 -8.80 -15.76 -2.68
CA SER A 47 -10.09 -16.29 -3.13
C SER A 47 -11.18 -16.11 -2.06
N ALA A 48 -12.46 -16.24 -2.45
CA ALA A 48 -13.57 -16.21 -1.49
C ALA A 48 -13.43 -17.33 -0.44
N ARG A 49 -12.94 -18.51 -0.86
CA ARG A 49 -12.69 -19.63 0.03
C ARG A 49 -11.59 -19.35 1.05
N ASP A 50 -10.49 -18.71 0.63
CA ASP A 50 -9.40 -18.34 1.55
C ASP A 50 -9.87 -17.35 2.61
N ILE A 51 -10.75 -16.41 2.23
CA ILE A 51 -11.36 -15.44 3.13
C ILE A 51 -12.26 -16.14 4.16
N GLU A 52 -13.10 -17.08 3.72
CA GLU A 52 -13.96 -17.87 4.60
C GLU A 52 -13.12 -18.73 5.55
N CYS A 53 -12.09 -19.42 5.05
CA CYS A 53 -11.14 -20.17 5.88
C CYS A 53 -10.46 -19.26 6.92
N LEU A 54 -10.03 -18.06 6.53
CA LEU A 54 -9.42 -17.11 7.45
C LEU A 54 -10.41 -16.70 8.55
N GLN A 55 -11.63 -16.34 8.20
CA GLN A 55 -12.66 -15.92 9.16
C GLN A 55 -12.99 -17.02 10.16
N THR A 56 -13.19 -18.24 9.68
CA THR A 56 -13.47 -19.42 10.51
C THR A 56 -12.29 -19.74 11.43
N SER A 57 -11.06 -19.71 10.91
CA SER A 57 -9.85 -19.99 11.68
C SER A 57 -9.62 -18.96 12.77
N VAL A 58 -9.85 -17.67 12.47
CA VAL A 58 -9.76 -16.58 13.47
C VAL A 58 -10.84 -16.74 14.54
N GLN A 59 -12.05 -17.13 14.17
CA GLN A 59 -13.14 -17.37 15.13
C GLN A 59 -12.79 -18.53 16.08
N ASN A 60 -12.34 -19.65 15.53
CA ASN A 60 -11.93 -20.81 16.31
C ASN A 60 -10.77 -20.47 17.25
N GLU A 61 -9.78 -19.72 16.77
CA GLU A 61 -8.66 -19.30 17.60
C GLU A 61 -9.09 -18.32 18.70
N SER A 62 -10.06 -17.44 18.42
CA SER A 62 -10.64 -16.55 19.42
C SER A 62 -11.33 -17.33 20.56
N LEU A 63 -12.12 -18.35 20.20
CA LEU A 63 -12.80 -19.23 21.16
C LEU A 63 -11.79 -19.99 21.99
N ARG A 64 -10.74 -20.55 21.35
CA ARG A 64 -9.67 -21.28 22.02
C ARG A 64 -8.94 -20.44 23.06
N GLN A 65 -8.66 -19.20 22.75
CA GLN A 65 -7.91 -18.28 23.60
C GLN A 65 -8.80 -17.45 24.52
N ASN A 66 -10.12 -17.59 24.44
CA ASN A 66 -11.08 -16.74 25.14
C ASN A 66 -10.84 -15.24 24.91
N THR A 67 -10.55 -14.87 23.66
CA THR A 67 -10.26 -13.50 23.23
C THR A 67 -11.38 -12.96 22.34
N LEU A 68 -11.48 -11.64 22.25
CA LEU A 68 -12.45 -11.01 21.35
C LEU A 68 -12.10 -11.30 19.89
N TYR A 69 -13.10 -11.60 19.08
CA TYR A 69 -12.95 -11.94 17.66
C TYR A 69 -12.23 -10.86 16.86
N GLY A 70 -12.45 -9.58 17.17
CA GLY A 70 -11.87 -8.44 16.46
C GLY A 70 -10.41 -8.10 16.79
N THR A 71 -9.83 -8.65 17.89
CA THR A 71 -8.48 -8.29 18.33
C THR A 71 -7.40 -9.09 17.60
N PRO A 72 -6.50 -8.45 16.83
CA PRO A 72 -5.46 -9.15 16.08
C PRO A 72 -4.23 -9.52 16.93
N GLU A 73 -3.99 -8.81 18.02
CA GLU A 73 -2.75 -8.92 18.82
C GLU A 73 -2.66 -10.23 19.61
N ALA A 74 -3.78 -10.73 20.05
CA ALA A 74 -3.87 -11.93 20.88
C ALA A 74 -3.99 -13.23 20.08
N LYS A 75 -3.83 -13.22 18.73
CA LYS A 75 -4.06 -14.39 17.89
C LYS A 75 -2.78 -15.09 17.50
N ASP A 76 -2.81 -16.42 17.52
CA ASP A 76 -1.74 -17.25 16.98
C ASP A 76 -1.87 -17.35 15.44
N TRP A 77 -1.22 -16.44 14.75
CA TRP A 77 -1.25 -16.39 13.30
C TRP A 77 -0.57 -17.56 12.62
N SER A 78 0.41 -18.19 13.29
CA SER A 78 1.05 -19.38 12.76
C SER A 78 0.05 -20.52 12.69
N ARG A 79 -0.76 -20.69 13.72
CA ARG A 79 -1.81 -21.69 13.78
C ARG A 79 -2.95 -21.41 12.78
N ILE A 80 -3.36 -20.15 12.65
CA ILE A 80 -4.38 -19.73 11.70
C ILE A 80 -3.94 -20.03 10.27
N SER A 81 -2.70 -19.70 9.91
CA SER A 81 -2.19 -19.87 8.54
C SER A 81 -2.13 -21.32 8.08
N VAL A 82 -2.01 -22.28 8.97
CA VAL A 82 -2.04 -23.72 8.62
C VAL A 82 -3.38 -24.11 7.96
N GLN A 83 -4.46 -23.40 8.28
CA GLN A 83 -5.80 -23.66 7.75
C GLN A 83 -6.13 -22.82 6.51
N VAL A 84 -5.26 -21.86 6.16
CA VAL A 84 -5.46 -20.96 5.00
C VAL A 84 -4.39 -21.27 3.94
N PRO A 85 -4.73 -22.07 2.91
CA PRO A 85 -3.76 -22.50 1.91
C PRO A 85 -3.05 -21.32 1.24
N TYR A 86 -1.77 -21.50 0.94
CA TYR A 86 -0.93 -20.54 0.16
C TYR A 86 -0.71 -19.17 0.81
N HIS A 87 -1.16 -18.94 2.04
CA HIS A 87 -0.98 -17.69 2.77
C HIS A 87 -0.13 -17.87 4.02
N THR A 88 0.85 -16.97 4.19
CA THR A 88 1.73 -16.98 5.37
C THR A 88 1.01 -16.42 6.61
N PRO A 89 1.53 -16.66 7.82
CA PRO A 89 0.99 -16.04 9.04
C PRO A 89 0.90 -14.50 8.94
N ARG A 90 1.89 -13.91 8.28
CA ARG A 90 1.93 -12.46 8.04
C ARG A 90 0.81 -12.02 7.10
N ASP A 91 0.56 -12.76 6.03
CA ASP A 91 -0.50 -12.45 5.08
C ASP A 91 -1.88 -12.52 5.74
N CYS A 92 -2.13 -13.59 6.53
CA CYS A 92 -3.35 -13.77 7.28
C CYS A 92 -3.58 -12.61 8.26
N ARG A 93 -2.55 -12.23 9.05
CA ARG A 93 -2.62 -11.10 9.96
C ARG A 93 -2.91 -9.79 9.23
N THR A 94 -2.18 -9.52 8.15
CA THR A 94 -2.34 -8.29 7.35
C THR A 94 -3.74 -8.22 6.76
N ARG A 95 -4.20 -9.30 6.12
CA ARG A 95 -5.54 -9.37 5.53
C ARG A 95 -6.62 -9.14 6.58
N TRP A 96 -6.51 -9.79 7.73
CA TRP A 96 -7.44 -9.60 8.84
C TRP A 96 -7.47 -8.15 9.31
N THR A 97 -6.31 -7.62 9.67
CA THR A 97 -6.18 -6.29 10.27
C THR A 97 -6.65 -5.17 9.36
N MET A 98 -6.34 -5.29 8.06
CA MET A 98 -6.57 -4.21 7.10
C MET A 98 -7.93 -4.28 6.39
N ILE A 99 -8.52 -5.47 6.29
CA ILE A 99 -9.68 -5.65 5.42
C ILE A 99 -10.82 -6.45 6.08
N GLN A 100 -10.54 -7.55 6.81
CA GLN A 100 -11.58 -8.50 7.21
C GLN A 100 -12.10 -8.30 8.63
N ARG A 101 -11.38 -7.58 9.47
CA ARG A 101 -11.75 -7.37 10.89
C ARG A 101 -13.13 -6.72 11.01
N PRO A 102 -13.98 -7.18 11.94
CA PRO A 102 -15.24 -6.49 12.25
C PRO A 102 -15.03 -5.04 12.65
N GLY A 103 -15.95 -4.17 12.25
CA GLY A 103 -15.86 -2.73 12.50
C GLY A 103 -15.13 -1.94 11.41
N ILE A 104 -14.52 -2.59 10.42
CA ILE A 104 -13.99 -1.88 9.26
C ILE A 104 -15.15 -1.43 8.37
N ASN A 105 -15.16 -0.15 8.04
CA ASN A 105 -16.18 0.42 7.17
C ASN A 105 -15.87 0.11 5.69
N HIS A 106 -16.76 -0.63 5.02
CA HIS A 106 -16.68 -0.97 3.60
C HIS A 106 -17.65 -0.19 2.73
N ALA A 107 -18.43 0.72 3.29
CA ALA A 107 -19.36 1.55 2.55
C ALA A 107 -18.66 2.42 1.49
N ARG A 108 -19.42 2.98 0.55
CA ARG A 108 -18.87 3.94 -0.41
C ARG A 108 -18.27 5.15 0.32
N TRP A 109 -17.17 5.65 -0.18
CA TRP A 109 -16.55 6.87 0.31
C TRP A 109 -17.46 8.07 0.05
N SER A 110 -17.82 8.79 1.09
CA SER A 110 -18.54 10.06 0.96
C SER A 110 -17.62 11.16 0.44
N THR A 111 -18.21 12.22 -0.12
CA THR A 111 -17.44 13.40 -0.56
C THR A 111 -16.72 14.06 0.61
N ALA A 112 -17.37 14.10 1.79
CA ALA A 112 -16.78 14.66 3.00
C ALA A 112 -15.53 13.88 3.45
N GLU A 113 -15.59 12.54 3.51
CA GLU A 113 -14.42 11.68 3.84
C GLU A 113 -13.26 11.91 2.86
N LYS A 114 -13.55 12.00 1.56
CA LYS A 114 -12.52 12.23 0.53
C LYS A 114 -11.84 13.59 0.71
N ASN A 115 -12.62 14.64 0.90
CA ASN A 115 -12.10 15.98 1.09
C ASN A 115 -11.27 16.08 2.37
N GLN A 116 -11.73 15.49 3.45
CA GLN A 116 -11.01 15.44 4.73
C GLN A 116 -9.67 14.69 4.58
N LEU A 117 -9.67 13.55 3.87
CA LEU A 117 -8.46 12.79 3.57
C LEU A 117 -7.46 13.62 2.77
N LEU A 118 -7.90 14.26 1.69
CA LEU A 118 -7.04 15.10 0.84
C LEU A 118 -6.47 16.28 1.61
N THR A 119 -7.30 17.00 2.40
CA THR A 119 -6.86 18.10 3.26
C THR A 119 -5.79 17.64 4.26
N TYR A 120 -5.93 16.46 4.84
CA TYR A 120 -4.90 15.90 5.72
C TYR A 120 -3.60 15.64 4.97
N VAL A 121 -3.67 14.98 3.81
CA VAL A 121 -2.48 14.66 3.02
C VAL A 121 -1.74 15.92 2.58
N ASP A 122 -2.47 16.95 2.15
CA ASP A 122 -1.90 18.25 1.73
C ASP A 122 -1.26 19.03 2.90
N SER A 123 -1.70 18.76 4.13
CA SER A 123 -1.19 19.44 5.34
C SER A 123 0.11 18.84 5.89
N VAL A 124 0.54 17.67 5.42
CA VAL A 124 1.70 16.95 5.96
C VAL A 124 2.68 16.58 4.85
N SER A 125 3.97 16.68 5.13
CA SER A 125 5.02 16.33 4.17
C SER A 125 5.12 14.83 3.90
N VAL A 126 4.88 14.00 4.91
CA VAL A 126 4.84 12.52 4.81
C VAL A 126 3.59 12.02 5.53
N PRO A 127 2.54 11.61 4.80
CA PRO A 127 1.31 11.17 5.42
C PRO A 127 1.47 9.83 6.13
N SER A 128 1.00 9.75 7.37
CA SER A 128 0.74 8.49 8.07
C SER A 128 -0.69 8.06 7.75
N TRP A 129 -0.86 6.93 7.08
CA TRP A 129 -2.18 6.47 6.65
C TRP A 129 -3.04 5.98 7.82
N GLU A 130 -2.41 5.46 8.85
CA GLU A 130 -3.08 5.09 10.10
C GLU A 130 -3.63 6.33 10.82
N GLU A 131 -2.84 7.40 10.86
CA GLU A 131 -3.28 8.68 11.43
C GLU A 131 -4.38 9.33 10.58
N ALA A 132 -4.26 9.27 9.25
CA ALA A 132 -5.31 9.71 8.34
C ALA A 132 -6.63 8.99 8.62
N ALA A 133 -6.59 7.67 8.73
CA ALA A 133 -7.77 6.86 9.03
C ALA A 133 -8.35 7.17 10.42
N ALA A 134 -7.50 7.38 11.42
CA ALA A 134 -7.93 7.78 12.76
C ALA A 134 -8.62 9.15 12.77
N LYS A 135 -8.08 10.13 12.03
CA LYS A 135 -8.68 11.48 11.89
C LYS A 135 -10.01 11.46 11.16
N LEU A 136 -10.21 10.55 10.20
CA LEU A 136 -11.51 10.37 9.55
C LEU A 136 -12.59 9.92 10.54
N GLY A 137 -12.25 9.10 11.53
CA GLY A 137 -13.18 8.62 12.55
C GLY A 137 -14.34 7.76 12.03
N THR A 138 -14.28 7.30 10.80
CA THR A 138 -15.38 6.61 10.11
C THR A 138 -15.19 5.08 10.04
N GLY A 139 -14.25 4.52 10.81
CA GLY A 139 -13.94 3.09 10.82
C GLY A 139 -13.18 2.62 9.58
N ARG A 140 -12.56 3.53 8.83
CA ARG A 140 -11.65 3.19 7.73
C ARG A 140 -10.29 2.75 8.26
N THR A 141 -9.59 1.92 7.49
CA THR A 141 -8.20 1.55 7.76
C THR A 141 -7.23 2.44 7.00
N GLY A 142 -5.98 2.52 7.47
CA GLY A 142 -4.92 3.22 6.75
C GLY A 142 -4.72 2.70 5.32
N TYR A 143 -4.89 1.38 5.12
CA TYR A 143 -4.88 0.78 3.78
C TYR A 143 -5.97 1.37 2.86
N GLN A 144 -7.21 1.46 3.35
CA GLN A 144 -8.33 2.05 2.58
C GLN A 144 -8.09 3.54 2.27
N ALA A 145 -7.55 4.29 3.23
CA ALA A 145 -7.21 5.70 3.04
C ALA A 145 -6.16 5.88 1.93
N LEU A 146 -5.10 5.08 1.94
CA LEU A 146 -4.09 5.10 0.91
C LEU A 146 -4.64 4.69 -0.47
N GLU A 147 -5.43 3.63 -0.54
CA GLU A 147 -6.07 3.18 -1.78
C GLU A 147 -6.97 4.27 -2.39
N MET A 148 -7.76 4.95 -1.54
CA MET A 148 -8.60 6.06 -1.98
C MET A 148 -7.78 7.23 -2.50
N TYR A 149 -6.71 7.61 -1.80
CA TYR A 149 -5.81 8.67 -2.23
C TYR A 149 -5.18 8.36 -3.59
N GLN A 150 -4.65 7.15 -3.77
CA GLN A 150 -4.05 6.74 -5.05
C GLN A 150 -5.05 6.75 -6.20
N ARG A 151 -6.29 6.33 -5.95
CA ARG A 151 -7.35 6.41 -6.97
C ARG A 151 -7.71 7.85 -7.33
N SER A 152 -7.70 8.75 -6.36
CA SER A 152 -7.96 10.17 -6.57
C SER A 152 -6.82 10.84 -7.33
N ALA A 153 -5.59 10.58 -6.93
CA ALA A 153 -4.40 11.12 -7.59
C ALA A 153 -4.29 10.70 -9.07
N LYS A 154 -4.59 9.42 -9.38
CA LYS A 154 -4.61 8.94 -10.77
C LYS A 154 -5.63 9.63 -11.66
N ARG A 155 -6.73 10.15 -11.09
CA ARG A 155 -7.77 10.86 -11.85
C ARG A 155 -7.46 12.33 -12.08
N GLN A 156 -6.53 12.92 -11.31
CA GLN A 156 -6.19 14.34 -11.38
C GLN A 156 -5.05 14.65 -12.37
N VAL A 157 -4.32 13.63 -12.82
CA VAL A 157 -3.24 13.83 -13.78
C VAL A 157 -3.83 13.81 -15.17
N GLU A 158 -4.01 15.00 -15.78
CA GLU A 158 -4.18 15.12 -17.22
C GLU A 158 -2.86 14.75 -17.90
N TRP A 159 -2.92 13.75 -18.76
CA TRP A 159 -1.75 13.29 -19.48
C TRP A 159 -1.41 14.27 -20.58
N THR A 160 -0.28 14.94 -20.48
CA THR A 160 0.18 15.94 -21.46
C THR A 160 1.37 15.42 -22.28
N PRO A 161 1.64 15.97 -23.48
CA PRO A 161 2.82 15.61 -24.26
C PRO A 161 4.16 15.82 -23.52
N GLU A 162 4.22 16.75 -22.57
CA GLU A 162 5.39 16.99 -21.72
C GLU A 162 5.59 15.84 -20.74
N LEU A 163 4.52 15.30 -20.19
CA LEU A 163 4.55 14.09 -19.33
C LEU A 163 4.97 12.86 -20.13
N ASP A 164 4.55 12.72 -21.38
CA ASP A 164 5.04 11.68 -22.28
C ASP A 164 6.55 11.76 -22.48
N LYS A 165 7.07 12.95 -22.76
CA LYS A 165 8.52 13.16 -22.91
C LYS A 165 9.26 12.85 -21.61
N ALA A 166 8.77 13.31 -20.48
CA ALA A 166 9.36 13.03 -19.17
C ALA A 166 9.36 11.53 -18.85
N LEU A 167 8.26 10.83 -19.14
CA LEU A 167 8.16 9.38 -18.99
C LEU A 167 9.16 8.64 -19.88
N LEU A 168 9.24 9.01 -21.16
CA LEU A 168 10.18 8.40 -22.10
C LEU A 168 11.65 8.65 -21.69
N GLN A 169 11.96 9.82 -21.17
CA GLN A 169 13.29 10.11 -20.62
C GLN A 169 13.61 9.27 -19.39
N ALA A 170 12.67 9.20 -18.43
CA ALA A 170 12.82 8.36 -17.24
C ALA A 170 12.95 6.88 -17.62
N ALA A 171 12.14 6.40 -18.57
CA ALA A 171 12.21 5.04 -19.07
C ALA A 171 13.57 4.69 -19.68
N ARG A 172 14.15 5.61 -20.46
CA ARG A 172 15.48 5.44 -21.06
C ARG A 172 16.59 5.47 -20.00
N ALA A 173 16.44 6.24 -18.94
CA ALA A 173 17.40 6.35 -17.86
C ALA A 173 17.42 5.11 -16.96
N VAL A 174 16.25 4.51 -16.70
CA VAL A 174 16.10 3.32 -15.84
C VAL A 174 16.35 2.00 -16.60
N GLY A 175 16.24 2.03 -17.96
CA GLY A 175 16.36 0.82 -18.79
C GLY A 175 15.13 -0.09 -18.68
N PRO A 176 15.22 -1.35 -19.16
CA PRO A 176 14.07 -2.26 -19.20
C PRO A 176 13.65 -2.82 -17.83
N ASP A 177 14.39 -2.52 -16.77
CA ASP A 177 14.20 -3.13 -15.46
C ASP A 177 13.26 -2.29 -14.57
N TRP A 178 11.98 -2.28 -14.94
CA TRP A 178 10.91 -1.58 -14.19
C TRP A 178 10.55 -2.24 -12.86
N LYS A 179 11.19 -3.35 -12.49
CA LYS A 179 10.82 -4.18 -11.32
C LYS A 179 11.72 -3.97 -10.11
N THR A 180 12.71 -3.11 -10.18
CA THR A 180 13.61 -2.80 -9.04
C THR A 180 13.03 -1.81 -8.06
#